data_8d62a47428e1d6f6f83e042465512dca
#
_entry.id   8d62a47428e1d6f6f83e042465512dca
#
_cell.length_a   1.000
_cell.length_b   1.000
_cell.length_c   1.000
_cell.angle_alpha   90.00
_cell.angle_beta   90.00
_cell.angle_gamma   90.00
#
_symmetry.space_group_name_H-M   'P 1'
#
loop_
_entity.id
_entity.type
_entity.pdbx_description
1 polymer ?
#
loop_
_entity_poly.entity_id
_entity_poly.type
_entity_poly.pdbx_seq_one_letter_code
_entity_poly.pdbx_strand_id
1 'polypeptide(L)'
;LGVMYNRALKEKIFPSAKKMSEATGAHLGTMGKALVLARLPDYVVEAFPSPLDLQYRWADLLDQAVKERPEETKEIARSIKGEKLGYSSKEVFERLAGIYTASSEDAAHRVNITGSSGSSAAISVNPSSRSISVNIKNIDPVKAEQLEKLIKAFLG
;
A
#
# COMPACT_ATOMS: atom_id res chain seq x y z
N LEU A 1 1.04 -18.78 5.25
CA LEU A 1 2.03 -19.40 6.17
C LEU A 1 1.79 -18.96 7.62
N GLY A 2 1.74 -17.66 7.96
CA GLY A 2 1.57 -17.17 9.34
C GLY A 2 0.34 -17.73 10.05
N VAL A 3 -0.80 -17.79 9.38
CA VAL A 3 -2.04 -18.37 9.92
C VAL A 3 -1.86 -19.85 10.24
N MET A 4 -1.18 -20.62 9.38
CA MET A 4 -0.88 -22.03 9.61
C MET A 4 0.04 -22.22 10.83
N TYR A 5 1.08 -21.39 10.95
CA TYR A 5 1.97 -21.42 12.10
C TYR A 5 1.24 -21.07 13.40
N ASN A 6 0.39 -20.03 13.38
CA ASN A 6 -0.39 -19.64 14.53
C ASN A 6 -1.35 -20.75 14.98
N ARG A 7 -2.00 -21.42 14.03
CA ARG A 7 -2.87 -22.57 14.29
C ARG A 7 -2.09 -23.73 14.91
N ALA A 8 -0.96 -24.12 14.33
CA ALA A 8 -0.12 -25.20 14.83
C ALA A 8 0.37 -24.98 16.28
N LEU A 9 0.64 -23.72 16.66
CA LEU A 9 0.97 -23.37 18.02
C LEU A 9 -0.25 -23.40 18.96
N LYS A 10 -1.40 -22.90 18.51
CA LYS A 10 -2.66 -22.92 19.29
C LYS A 10 -3.13 -24.36 19.57
N GLU A 11 -3.03 -25.22 18.58
CA GLU A 11 -3.37 -26.65 18.70
C GLU A 11 -2.29 -27.47 19.42
N LYS A 12 -1.21 -26.82 19.90
CA LYS A 12 -0.07 -27.44 20.60
C LYS A 12 0.61 -28.55 19.80
N ILE A 13 0.53 -28.52 18.46
CA ILE A 13 1.27 -29.44 17.58
C ILE A 13 2.77 -29.25 17.80
N PHE A 14 3.20 -27.99 18.05
CA PHE A 14 4.54 -27.67 18.47
C PHE A 14 4.51 -26.92 19.83
N PRO A 15 5.43 -27.23 20.75
CA PRO A 15 5.45 -26.60 22.07
C PRO A 15 5.92 -25.14 22.02
N SER A 16 6.62 -24.73 20.96
CA SER A 16 7.09 -23.35 20.76
C SER A 16 7.41 -23.06 19.29
N ALA A 17 7.47 -21.75 18.96
CA ALA A 17 7.91 -21.32 17.64
C ALA A 17 9.33 -21.77 17.29
N LYS A 18 10.24 -21.88 18.29
CA LYS A 18 11.60 -22.40 18.11
C LYS A 18 11.56 -23.85 17.66
N LYS A 19 10.81 -24.71 18.37
CA LYS A 19 10.67 -26.13 18.01
C LYS A 19 10.01 -26.32 16.65
N MET A 20 9.05 -25.48 16.32
CA MET A 20 8.42 -25.48 15.00
C MET A 20 9.41 -25.05 13.90
N SER A 21 10.26 -24.05 14.16
CA SER A 21 11.32 -23.60 13.26
C SER A 21 12.34 -24.72 12.99
N GLU A 22 12.80 -25.41 14.06
CA GLU A 22 13.71 -26.54 13.94
C GLU A 22 13.10 -27.70 13.12
N ALA A 23 11.84 -27.99 13.32
CA ALA A 23 11.14 -29.09 12.64
C ALA A 23 10.82 -28.79 11.17
N THR A 24 10.51 -27.54 10.85
CA THR A 24 10.11 -27.13 9.48
C THR A 24 11.24 -26.60 8.64
N GLY A 25 12.42 -26.36 9.21
CA GLY A 25 13.56 -25.71 8.54
C GLY A 25 13.33 -24.22 8.25
N ALA A 26 12.21 -23.63 8.70
CA ALA A 26 11.91 -22.23 8.50
C ALA A 26 12.74 -21.35 9.45
N HIS A 27 13.27 -20.23 8.94
CA HIS A 27 14.03 -19.30 9.76
C HIS A 27 13.15 -18.69 10.89
N LEU A 28 13.61 -18.80 12.15
CA LEU A 28 12.85 -18.40 13.33
C LEU A 28 12.39 -16.94 13.29
N GLY A 29 13.25 -16.02 12.81
CA GLY A 29 12.89 -14.60 12.68
C GLY A 29 11.78 -14.36 11.67
N THR A 30 11.81 -15.05 10.53
CA THR A 30 10.75 -14.97 9.52
C THR A 30 9.45 -15.56 10.04
N MET A 31 9.53 -16.68 10.76
CA MET A 31 8.38 -17.30 11.41
C MET A 31 7.76 -16.38 12.47
N GLY A 32 8.58 -15.72 13.29
CA GLY A 32 8.12 -14.74 14.28
C GLY A 32 7.32 -13.61 13.62
N LYS A 33 7.85 -13.03 12.55
CA LYS A 33 7.14 -11.97 11.79
C LYS A 33 5.85 -12.47 11.14
N ALA A 34 5.86 -13.70 10.59
CA ALA A 34 4.65 -14.31 10.06
C ALA A 34 3.56 -14.52 11.13
N LEU A 35 3.95 -14.88 12.34
CA LEU A 35 3.04 -15.01 13.49
C LEU A 35 2.48 -13.66 13.94
N VAL A 36 3.29 -12.60 13.91
CA VAL A 36 2.83 -11.24 14.20
C VAL A 36 1.78 -10.82 13.18
N LEU A 37 2.06 -10.95 11.89
CA LEU A 37 1.09 -10.62 10.83
C LEU A 37 -0.21 -11.44 10.95
N ALA A 38 -0.13 -12.70 11.36
CA ALA A 38 -1.30 -13.57 11.54
C ALA A 38 -2.17 -13.21 12.76
N ARG A 39 -1.70 -12.32 13.63
CA ARG A 39 -2.42 -11.82 14.79
C ARG A 39 -2.95 -10.41 14.62
N LEU A 40 -2.63 -9.76 13.52
CA LEU A 40 -3.17 -8.44 13.23
C LEU A 40 -4.70 -8.51 13.15
N PRO A 41 -5.40 -7.47 13.62
CA PRO A 41 -6.85 -7.38 13.49
C PRO A 41 -7.29 -7.40 12.02
N ASP A 42 -8.47 -7.97 11.77
CA ASP A 42 -9.03 -8.13 10.43
C ASP A 42 -9.11 -6.79 9.68
N TYR A 43 -9.46 -5.69 10.36
CA TYR A 43 -9.54 -4.37 9.73
C TYR A 43 -8.21 -3.87 9.15
N VAL A 44 -7.06 -4.29 9.72
CA VAL A 44 -5.73 -3.98 9.18
C VAL A 44 -5.47 -4.78 7.92
N VAL A 45 -5.75 -6.08 7.96
CA VAL A 45 -5.55 -6.99 6.80
C VAL A 45 -6.44 -6.60 5.64
N GLU A 46 -7.69 -6.26 5.91
CA GLU A 46 -8.69 -5.86 4.92
C GLU A 46 -8.45 -4.47 4.30
N ALA A 47 -7.60 -3.65 4.92
CA ALA A 47 -7.21 -2.36 4.34
C ALA A 47 -6.27 -2.52 3.14
N PHE A 48 -5.56 -3.64 3.05
CA PHE A 48 -4.68 -3.94 1.92
C PHE A 48 -5.46 -4.44 0.70
N PRO A 49 -4.98 -4.15 -0.53
CA PRO A 49 -5.60 -4.66 -1.76
C PRO A 49 -5.68 -6.19 -1.78
N SER A 50 -4.69 -6.85 -1.20
CA SER A 50 -4.68 -8.31 -0.97
C SER A 50 -3.99 -8.65 0.33
N PRO A 51 -4.47 -9.64 1.10
CA PRO A 51 -3.77 -10.18 2.26
C PRO A 51 -2.37 -10.72 1.93
N LEU A 52 -2.12 -11.08 0.67
CA LEU A 52 -0.82 -11.57 0.21
C LEU A 52 0.22 -10.47 0.05
N ASP A 53 -0.20 -9.22 0.01
CA ASP A 53 0.68 -8.06 -0.11
C ASP A 53 1.37 -7.69 1.22
N LEU A 54 0.92 -8.26 2.33
CA LEU A 54 1.52 -8.06 3.64
C LEU A 54 2.95 -8.63 3.69
N GLN A 55 3.91 -7.73 3.82
CA GLN A 55 5.34 -8.11 3.85
C GLN A 55 5.82 -8.32 5.29
N TYR A 56 6.66 -9.33 5.51
CA TYR A 56 7.21 -9.64 6.84
C TYR A 56 7.94 -8.46 7.48
N ARG A 57 8.60 -7.62 6.70
CA ARG A 57 9.30 -6.43 7.19
C ARG A 57 8.39 -5.37 7.81
N TRP A 58 7.09 -5.42 7.53
CA TRP A 58 6.09 -4.48 8.05
C TRP A 58 5.47 -4.94 9.37
N ALA A 59 5.72 -6.20 9.76
CA ALA A 59 5.07 -6.84 10.89
C ALA A 59 5.20 -6.04 12.19
N ASP A 60 6.42 -5.63 12.52
CA ASP A 60 6.72 -4.98 13.80
C ASP A 60 6.06 -3.59 13.88
N LEU A 61 6.12 -2.79 12.80
CA LEU A 61 5.52 -1.45 12.76
C LEU A 61 3.99 -1.49 12.74
N LEU A 62 3.38 -2.45 12.04
CA LEU A 62 1.93 -2.63 12.07
C LEU A 62 1.43 -3.11 13.44
N ASP A 63 2.15 -4.04 14.07
CA ASP A 63 1.82 -4.51 15.43
C ASP A 63 1.94 -3.38 16.45
N GLN A 64 3.00 -2.56 16.33
CA GLN A 64 3.19 -1.38 17.17
C GLN A 64 2.04 -0.37 16.97
N ALA A 65 1.69 -0.04 15.73
CA ALA A 65 0.60 0.89 15.43
C ALA A 65 -0.74 0.44 16.03
N VAL A 66 -1.05 -0.86 15.90
CA VAL A 66 -2.27 -1.44 16.48
C VAL A 66 -2.27 -1.39 18.01
N LYS A 67 -1.12 -1.57 18.67
CA LYS A 67 -1.00 -1.55 20.13
C LYS A 67 -1.03 -0.14 20.71
N GLU A 68 -0.32 0.78 20.08
CA GLU A 68 -0.16 2.15 20.59
C GLU A 68 -1.34 3.06 20.20
N ARG A 69 -1.92 2.85 19.02
CA ARG A 69 -2.96 3.72 18.43
C ARG A 69 -4.09 2.90 17.81
N PRO A 70 -4.80 2.05 18.57
CA PRO A 70 -5.79 1.11 18.02
C PRO A 70 -6.94 1.82 17.30
N GLU A 71 -7.51 2.87 17.89
CA GLU A 71 -8.66 3.58 17.29
C GLU A 71 -8.25 4.38 16.06
N GLU A 72 -7.12 5.10 16.11
CA GLU A 72 -6.59 5.82 14.96
C GLU A 72 -6.29 4.87 13.78
N THR A 73 -5.61 3.75 14.05
CA THR A 73 -5.31 2.74 13.04
C THR A 73 -6.58 2.17 12.41
N LYS A 74 -7.64 1.99 13.21
CA LYS A 74 -8.93 1.50 12.76
C LYS A 74 -9.67 2.53 11.88
N GLU A 75 -9.60 3.81 12.23
CA GLU A 75 -10.18 4.89 11.44
C GLU A 75 -9.46 5.04 10.09
N ILE A 76 -8.13 5.01 10.10
CA ILE A 76 -7.32 5.03 8.88
C ILE A 76 -7.67 3.84 7.97
N ALA A 77 -7.78 2.62 8.53
CA ALA A 77 -8.15 1.44 7.77
C ALA A 77 -9.55 1.57 7.13
N ARG A 78 -10.50 2.15 7.84
CA ARG A 78 -11.85 2.43 7.34
C ARG A 78 -11.85 3.48 6.22
N SER A 79 -11.08 4.55 6.38
CA SER A 79 -10.91 5.59 5.37
C SER A 79 -10.34 4.99 4.08
N ILE A 80 -9.26 4.23 4.16
CA ILE A 80 -8.65 3.55 3.02
C ILE A 80 -9.67 2.66 2.28
N LYS A 81 -10.47 1.89 3.03
CA LYS A 81 -11.49 1.01 2.45
C LYS A 81 -12.67 1.78 1.84
N GLY A 82 -13.02 2.95 2.40
CA GLY A 82 -14.10 3.82 1.91
C GLY A 82 -13.73 4.65 0.69
N GLU A 83 -12.47 4.98 0.54
CA GLU A 83 -11.97 5.70 -0.61
C GLU A 83 -11.77 4.72 -1.78
N LYS A 84 -12.45 4.95 -2.90
CA LYS A 84 -12.29 4.17 -4.15
C LYS A 84 -10.93 4.42 -4.84
N LEU A 85 -10.03 5.13 -4.19
CA LEU A 85 -8.66 5.37 -4.62
C LEU A 85 -7.87 4.07 -4.43
N GLY A 86 -7.35 3.49 -5.51
CA GLY A 86 -6.53 2.30 -5.46
C GLY A 86 -5.16 2.59 -4.84
N TYR A 87 -5.08 2.60 -3.51
CA TYR A 87 -3.81 2.71 -2.80
C TYR A 87 -2.93 1.49 -3.08
N SER A 88 -1.64 1.72 -3.28
CA SER A 88 -0.67 0.63 -3.30
C SER A 88 -0.49 0.05 -1.90
N SER A 89 -0.07 -1.22 -1.81
CA SER A 89 0.16 -1.87 -0.51
C SER A 89 1.19 -1.15 0.35
N LYS A 90 2.14 -0.45 -0.27
CA LYS A 90 3.11 0.39 0.43
C LYS A 90 2.46 1.62 1.05
N GLU A 91 1.61 2.32 0.32
CA GLU A 91 0.86 3.49 0.83
C GLU A 91 -0.06 3.11 1.98
N VAL A 92 -0.77 1.99 1.85
CA VAL A 92 -1.60 1.44 2.93
C VAL A 92 -0.77 1.20 4.18
N PHE A 93 0.39 0.53 4.04
CA PHE A 93 1.32 0.29 5.14
C PHE A 93 1.79 1.59 5.78
N GLU A 94 2.27 2.56 5.00
CA GLU A 94 2.80 3.83 5.51
C GLU A 94 1.74 4.64 6.28
N ARG A 95 0.48 4.63 5.81
CA ARG A 95 -0.65 5.28 6.49
C ARG A 95 -1.00 4.59 7.80
N LEU A 96 -1.13 3.26 7.81
CA LEU A 96 -1.44 2.48 9.01
C LEU A 96 -0.33 2.55 10.06
N ALA A 97 0.93 2.50 9.63
CA ALA A 97 2.09 2.61 10.51
C ALA A 97 2.32 4.03 11.05
N GLY A 98 1.62 5.05 10.50
CA GLY A 98 1.80 6.45 10.88
C GLY A 98 3.15 7.04 10.46
N ILE A 99 3.83 6.41 9.49
CA ILE A 99 5.07 6.89 8.90
C ILE A 99 4.82 7.54 7.54
N TYR A 100 3.55 7.63 7.15
CA TYR A 100 3.15 8.32 5.96
C TYR A 100 3.53 9.80 6.10
N THR A 101 4.64 10.16 5.51
CA THR A 101 4.90 11.54 5.17
C THR A 101 4.22 11.74 3.83
N ALA A 102 3.24 12.65 3.76
CA ALA A 102 2.74 13.10 2.48
C ALA A 102 3.95 13.56 1.67
N SER A 103 4.57 12.62 0.97
CA SER A 103 5.58 12.97 -0.01
C SER A 103 4.85 13.85 -1.01
N SER A 104 5.54 14.81 -1.58
CA SER A 104 4.98 15.77 -2.55
C SER A 104 4.26 15.11 -3.73
N GLU A 105 4.30 13.78 -3.84
CA GLU A 105 3.57 12.97 -4.82
C GLU A 105 2.14 12.60 -4.39
N ASP A 106 1.82 12.58 -3.08
CA ASP A 106 0.51 12.14 -2.57
C ASP A 106 -0.49 13.28 -2.33
N ALA A 107 -0.01 14.52 -2.24
CA ALA A 107 -0.85 15.70 -2.37
C ALA A 107 -1.27 15.96 -3.84
N ALA A 108 -0.77 15.14 -4.76
CA ALA A 108 -1.08 15.24 -6.18
C ALA A 108 -2.44 14.59 -6.46
N HIS A 109 -3.42 15.41 -6.81
CA HIS A 109 -4.66 14.91 -7.38
C HIS A 109 -4.33 14.19 -8.70
N ARG A 110 -4.37 12.84 -8.68
CA ARG A 110 -4.11 12.02 -9.87
C ARG A 110 -5.40 11.74 -10.61
N VAL A 111 -5.47 12.18 -11.84
CA VAL A 111 -6.55 11.82 -12.77
C VAL A 111 -5.97 10.88 -13.83
N ASN A 112 -6.50 9.66 -13.89
CA ASN A 112 -6.16 8.71 -14.94
C ASN A 112 -7.24 8.73 -16.02
N ILE A 113 -6.85 9.04 -17.24
CA ILE A 113 -7.75 9.09 -18.40
C ILE A 113 -7.31 7.99 -19.38
N THR A 114 -8.23 7.12 -19.75
CA THR A 114 -7.98 6.09 -20.76
C THR A 114 -8.72 6.47 -22.04
N GLY A 115 -7.98 6.59 -23.13
CA GLY A 115 -8.54 6.87 -24.45
C GLY A 115 -8.99 5.59 -25.14
N SER A 116 -9.92 5.71 -26.09
CA SER A 116 -10.51 4.60 -26.85
C SER A 116 -9.52 3.84 -27.74
N SER A 117 -8.35 4.42 -28.01
CA SER A 117 -7.30 3.83 -28.86
C SER A 117 -6.12 3.23 -28.09
N GLY A 118 -6.32 2.89 -26.79
CA GLY A 118 -5.25 2.34 -25.94
C GLY A 118 -4.24 3.38 -25.46
N SER A 119 -4.43 4.66 -25.75
CA SER A 119 -3.69 5.75 -25.14
C SER A 119 -4.12 5.97 -23.68
N SER A 120 -3.20 6.32 -22.82
CA SER A 120 -3.50 6.66 -21.43
C SER A 120 -2.78 7.91 -20.99
N ALA A 121 -3.44 8.73 -20.17
CA ALA A 121 -2.87 9.91 -19.57
C ALA A 121 -3.00 9.86 -18.06
N ALA A 122 -1.93 10.14 -17.35
CA ALA A 122 -1.91 10.35 -15.90
C ALA A 122 -1.56 11.82 -15.64
N ILE A 123 -2.47 12.53 -15.00
CA ILE A 123 -2.29 13.93 -14.60
C ILE A 123 -2.09 13.93 -13.09
N SER A 124 -0.98 14.48 -12.62
CA SER A 124 -0.69 14.67 -11.20
C SER A 124 -0.60 16.15 -10.89
N VAL A 125 -1.44 16.66 -9.99
CA VAL A 125 -1.39 18.04 -9.52
C VAL A 125 -0.81 18.04 -8.12
N ASN A 126 0.29 18.73 -7.92
CA ASN A 126 0.89 18.91 -6.61
C ASN A 126 0.63 20.34 -6.10
N PRO A 127 -0.32 20.53 -5.17
CA PRO A 127 -0.65 21.85 -4.64
C PRO A 127 0.50 22.51 -3.88
N SER A 128 1.32 21.72 -3.18
CA SER A 128 2.41 22.20 -2.36
C SER A 128 3.55 22.81 -3.18
N SER A 129 3.90 22.20 -4.30
CA SER A 129 4.93 22.71 -5.23
C SER A 129 4.33 23.56 -6.36
N ARG A 130 3.01 23.74 -6.41
CA ARG A 130 2.29 24.43 -7.51
C ARG A 130 2.67 23.87 -8.88
N SER A 131 2.83 22.54 -8.98
CA SER A 131 3.24 21.88 -10.20
C SER A 131 2.18 20.90 -10.70
N ILE A 132 2.11 20.77 -12.03
CA ILE A 132 1.27 19.79 -12.70
C ILE A 132 2.19 18.93 -13.56
N SER A 133 2.13 17.63 -13.37
CA SER A 133 2.81 16.65 -14.22
C SER A 133 1.80 15.89 -15.05
N VAL A 134 2.02 15.85 -16.36
CA VAL A 134 1.17 15.11 -17.31
C VAL A 134 2.03 14.04 -17.98
N ASN A 135 1.68 12.77 -17.76
CA ASN A 135 2.35 11.64 -18.39
C ASN A 135 1.38 10.95 -19.34
N ILE A 136 1.69 10.98 -20.62
CA ILE A 136 0.84 10.38 -21.65
C ILE A 136 1.61 9.24 -22.33
N LYS A 137 0.98 8.07 -22.43
CA LYS A 137 1.54 6.88 -23.07
C LYS A 137 0.74 6.55 -24.32
N ASN A 138 1.42 6.00 -25.33
CA ASN A 138 0.82 5.56 -26.61
C ASN A 138 0.05 6.68 -27.33
N ILE A 139 0.63 7.88 -27.36
CA ILE A 139 0.08 9.03 -28.11
C ILE A 139 0.61 9.04 -29.52
N ASP A 140 -0.26 9.39 -30.47
CA ASP A 140 0.11 9.67 -31.85
C ASP A 140 1.02 10.93 -31.95
N PRO A 141 2.11 10.91 -32.75
CA PRO A 141 3.01 12.05 -32.88
C PRO A 141 2.29 13.37 -33.26
N VAL A 142 1.29 13.32 -34.14
CA VAL A 142 0.50 14.51 -34.55
C VAL A 142 -0.26 15.11 -33.34
N LYS A 143 -0.80 14.25 -32.47
CA LYS A 143 -1.48 14.69 -31.24
C LYS A 143 -0.50 15.22 -30.20
N ALA A 144 0.73 14.73 -30.19
CA ALA A 144 1.78 15.25 -29.31
C ALA A 144 2.14 16.71 -29.66
N GLU A 145 2.26 17.05 -30.94
CA GLU A 145 2.48 18.43 -31.38
C GLU A 145 1.30 19.36 -31.05
N GLN A 146 0.07 18.86 -31.19
CA GLN A 146 -1.13 19.62 -30.81
C GLN A 146 -1.16 19.88 -29.29
N LEU A 147 -0.78 18.90 -28.48
CA LEU A 147 -0.67 19.05 -27.03
C LEU A 147 0.38 20.09 -26.64
N GLU A 148 1.54 20.07 -27.29
CA GLU A 148 2.59 21.07 -27.06
C GLU A 148 2.09 22.50 -27.34
N LYS A 149 1.36 22.69 -28.44
CA LYS A 149 0.76 23.99 -28.77
C LYS A 149 -0.26 24.44 -27.71
N LEU A 150 -1.10 23.51 -27.23
CA LEU A 150 -2.08 23.79 -26.18
C LEU A 150 -1.41 24.19 -24.87
N ILE A 151 -0.35 23.47 -24.47
CA ILE A 151 0.40 23.78 -23.25
C ILE A 151 1.08 25.14 -23.38
N LYS A 152 1.69 25.45 -24.52
CA LYS A 152 2.29 26.79 -24.76
C LYS A 152 1.25 27.90 -24.69
N ALA A 153 0.07 27.71 -25.26
CA ALA A 153 -1.02 28.69 -25.19
C ALA A 153 -1.60 28.84 -23.76
N PHE A 154 -1.54 27.78 -22.95
CA PHE A 154 -2.01 27.80 -21.55
C PHE A 154 -1.05 28.52 -20.62
N LEU A 155 0.24 28.44 -20.88
CA LEU A 155 1.28 29.07 -20.07
C LEU A 155 1.52 30.54 -20.43
N GLY A 156 0.94 31.05 -21.53
CA GLY A 156 1.02 32.44 -21.96
C GLY A 156 2.24 32.71 -22.81
#